data_257650a440fab358d6ea2aeae742230d
#
_entry.id   257650a440fab358d6ea2aeae742230d
#
_cell.length_a   1.000
_cell.length_b   1.000
_cell.length_c   1.000
_cell.angle_alpha   90.00
_cell.angle_beta   90.00
_cell.angle_gamma   90.00
#
_symmetry.space_group_name_H-M   'P 1'
#
loop_
_entity.id
_entity.type
_entity.pdbx_description
1 polymer ?
#
loop_
_entity_poly.entity_id
_entity_poly.type
_entity_poly.pdbx_seq_one_letter_code
_entity_poly.pdbx_strand_id
1 'polypeptide(L)'
;LKKGLMLNVDYRLRTPNSYQLKTKSGKWGMIAYSNEIHSVMIGYKRGRFTGGIDSSGWVKENPEKWEKLQDIAVWNESAFKKANIEVYNKQKAFCDNHIEPEYRIGGGIFTTLSANRYHIGQSSKMGAHVDSGDLNAGMTTMSCFREGDYDGAYLVFPRYGIAIDAPDNSVIIADSNQVHGVTQIEGKGQGYRSIPEITVR
;
A
#
# COMPACT_ATOMS: atom_id res chain seq x y z
N LEU A 1 0.95 -18.92 -5.32
CA LEU A 1 2.08 -18.73 -4.39
C LEU A 1 2.00 -17.36 -3.72
N LYS A 2 1.92 -16.26 -4.48
CA LYS A 2 1.94 -14.87 -3.98
C LYS A 2 0.76 -14.54 -3.06
N LYS A 3 -0.46 -14.97 -3.42
CA LYS A 3 -1.65 -14.84 -2.58
C LYS A 3 -1.46 -15.55 -1.24
N GLY A 4 -0.85 -16.74 -1.24
CA GLY A 4 -0.53 -17.48 -0.03
C GLY A 4 0.45 -16.77 0.88
N LEU A 5 1.45 -16.06 0.32
CA LEU A 5 2.37 -15.23 1.11
C LEU A 5 1.62 -14.10 1.83
N MET A 6 0.68 -13.44 1.15
CA MET A 6 -0.11 -12.37 1.75
C MET A 6 -1.13 -12.86 2.78
N LEU A 7 -1.59 -14.12 2.70
CA LEU A 7 -2.45 -14.71 3.71
C LEU A 7 -1.74 -14.91 5.06
N ASN A 8 -0.43 -15.12 5.03
CA ASN A 8 0.40 -15.35 6.22
C ASN A 8 0.89 -14.06 6.90
N VAL A 9 0.46 -12.90 6.42
CA VAL A 9 0.80 -11.61 7.04
C VAL A 9 -0.10 -11.38 8.25
N ASP A 10 0.49 -11.06 9.39
CA ASP A 10 -0.24 -10.71 10.61
C ASP A 10 -0.74 -9.27 10.51
N TYR A 11 -1.93 -9.12 9.97
CA TYR A 11 -2.60 -7.83 9.87
C TYR A 11 -3.11 -7.37 11.24
N ARG A 12 -2.98 -6.09 11.51
CA ARG A 12 -3.56 -5.46 12.70
C ARG A 12 -4.71 -4.56 12.27
N LEU A 13 -5.80 -4.60 13.02
CA LEU A 13 -6.90 -3.67 12.80
C LEU A 13 -6.38 -2.24 13.01
N ARG A 14 -6.46 -1.44 11.97
CA ARG A 14 -6.02 -0.05 12.02
C ARG A 14 -7.06 0.77 12.78
N THR A 15 -6.60 1.53 13.77
CA THR A 15 -7.45 2.56 14.38
C THR A 15 -7.92 3.51 13.28
N PRO A 16 -9.22 3.83 13.23
CA PRO A 16 -9.74 4.76 12.23
C PRO A 16 -8.94 6.06 12.26
N ASN A 17 -8.39 6.44 11.12
CA ASN A 17 -7.72 7.73 11.00
C ASN A 17 -8.78 8.81 10.86
N SER A 18 -8.58 9.89 11.58
CA SER A 18 -9.40 11.08 11.48
C SER A 18 -8.51 12.30 11.20
N TYR A 19 -9.06 13.27 10.53
CA TYR A 19 -8.40 14.55 10.34
C TYR A 19 -9.38 15.69 10.62
N GLN A 20 -8.84 16.83 11.03
CA GLN A 20 -9.64 18.02 11.25
C GLN A 20 -9.82 18.78 9.94
N LEU A 21 -11.07 19.05 9.60
CA LEU A 21 -11.43 19.94 8.50
C LEU A 21 -12.15 21.16 9.03
N LYS A 22 -11.80 22.30 8.46
CA LYS A 22 -12.54 23.54 8.70
C LYS A 22 -13.80 23.53 7.83
N THR A 23 -14.95 23.54 8.47
CA THR A 23 -16.23 23.59 7.76
C THR A 23 -16.41 24.94 7.05
N LYS A 24 -17.38 25.05 6.14
CA LYS A 24 -17.72 26.32 5.49
C LYS A 24 -18.10 27.43 6.49
N SER A 25 -18.58 27.05 7.68
CA SER A 25 -18.87 27.98 8.78
C SER A 25 -17.65 28.34 9.65
N GLY A 26 -16.47 27.88 9.27
CA GLY A 26 -15.22 28.15 9.99
C GLY A 26 -14.98 27.29 11.24
N LYS A 27 -15.88 26.37 11.57
CA LYS A 27 -15.70 25.44 12.70
C LYS A 27 -14.81 24.27 12.31
N TRP A 28 -14.00 23.79 13.23
CA TRP A 28 -13.23 22.57 13.07
C TRP A 28 -14.10 21.34 13.37
N GLY A 29 -14.09 20.38 12.47
CA GLY A 29 -14.75 19.08 12.65
C GLY A 29 -13.79 17.93 12.40
N MET A 30 -14.05 16.79 13.03
CA MET A 30 -13.30 15.56 12.83
C MET A 30 -14.01 14.70 11.78
N ILE A 31 -13.27 14.26 10.77
CA ILE A 31 -13.77 13.34 9.74
C ILE A 31 -12.92 12.07 9.78
N ALA A 32 -13.56 10.94 10.05
CA ALA A 32 -12.93 9.65 9.89
C ALA A 32 -12.80 9.33 8.39
N TYR A 33 -11.59 9.08 7.91
CA TYR A 33 -11.36 8.78 6.50
C TYR A 33 -11.01 7.31 6.24
N SER A 34 -10.72 6.53 7.25
CA SER A 34 -10.53 5.09 7.13
C SER A 34 -11.27 4.35 8.25
N ASN A 35 -11.89 3.22 7.92
CA ASN A 35 -12.61 2.37 8.84
C ASN A 35 -12.20 0.92 8.66
N GLU A 36 -12.04 0.21 9.79
CA GLU A 36 -11.97 -1.25 9.89
C GLU A 36 -11.03 -1.92 8.88
N ILE A 37 -9.91 -1.24 8.56
CA ILE A 37 -8.89 -1.77 7.67
C ILE A 37 -7.88 -2.55 8.48
N HIS A 38 -7.66 -3.79 8.09
CA HIS A 38 -6.55 -4.57 8.60
C HIS A 38 -5.29 -4.17 7.83
N SER A 39 -4.34 -3.56 8.52
CA SER A 39 -3.16 -2.96 7.89
C SER A 39 -1.89 -3.30 8.64
N VAL A 40 -0.79 -3.42 7.90
CA VAL A 40 0.55 -3.54 8.47
C VAL A 40 1.58 -2.92 7.54
N MET A 41 2.58 -2.27 8.13
CA MET A 41 3.75 -1.75 7.41
C MET A 41 4.92 -2.71 7.61
N ILE A 42 5.52 -3.15 6.51
CA ILE A 42 6.60 -4.14 6.46
C ILE A 42 7.77 -3.55 5.66
N GLY A 43 8.99 -3.86 6.05
CA GLY A 43 10.22 -3.36 5.41
C GLY A 43 10.85 -2.22 6.19
N TYR A 44 11.43 -1.27 5.49
CA TYR A 44 12.24 -0.20 6.04
C TYR A 44 11.52 1.14 5.99
N LYS A 45 11.80 2.00 6.93
CA LYS A 45 11.25 3.35 7.04
C LYS A 45 12.23 4.28 7.72
N ARG A 46 12.09 5.56 7.48
CA ARG A 46 12.81 6.58 8.25
C ARG A 46 12.34 6.58 9.70
N GLY A 47 13.25 6.43 10.63
CA GLY A 47 12.97 6.49 12.07
C GLY A 47 12.52 7.89 12.47
N ARG A 48 11.33 7.97 13.12
CA ARG A 48 10.70 9.24 13.50
C ARG A 48 11.57 10.10 14.42
N PHE A 49 12.35 9.45 15.29
CA PHE A 49 13.15 10.12 16.32
C PHE A 49 14.66 10.06 16.06
N THR A 50 15.12 9.05 15.33
CA THR A 50 16.54 8.80 15.09
C THR A 50 17.05 9.46 13.82
N GLY A 51 16.16 9.80 12.89
CA GLY A 51 16.49 10.28 11.56
C GLY A 51 17.16 9.25 10.65
N GLY A 52 17.56 8.10 11.20
CA GLY A 52 18.14 6.97 10.46
C GLY A 52 17.06 6.08 9.84
N ILE A 53 17.49 5.08 9.08
CA ILE A 53 16.62 4.04 8.54
C ILE A 53 16.45 2.93 9.58
N ASP A 54 15.23 2.48 9.79
CA ASP A 54 14.88 1.43 10.74
C ASP A 54 13.94 0.41 10.10
N SER A 55 14.10 -0.86 10.45
CA SER A 55 13.17 -1.90 10.05
C SER A 55 11.85 -1.80 10.84
N SER A 56 10.74 -2.15 10.21
CA SER A 56 9.45 -2.18 10.89
C SER A 56 9.42 -3.22 12.03
N GLY A 57 8.57 -2.99 13.04
CA GLY A 57 8.38 -3.97 14.12
C GLY A 57 7.99 -5.35 13.58
N TRP A 58 7.17 -5.40 12.54
CA TRP A 58 6.77 -6.65 11.92
C TRP A 58 7.95 -7.47 11.37
N VAL A 59 8.92 -6.81 10.72
CA VAL A 59 10.15 -7.46 10.21
C VAL A 59 10.97 -8.05 11.36
N LYS A 60 11.12 -7.31 12.46
CA LYS A 60 11.85 -7.76 13.65
C LYS A 60 11.18 -8.96 14.33
N GLU A 61 9.86 -8.98 14.35
CA GLU A 61 9.05 -10.03 14.97
C GLU A 61 8.88 -11.27 14.06
N ASN A 62 9.08 -11.15 12.75
CA ASN A 62 8.78 -12.20 11.77
C ASN A 62 9.90 -12.38 10.71
N PRO A 63 11.15 -12.64 11.08
CA PRO A 63 12.26 -12.67 10.12
C PRO A 63 12.10 -13.73 9.02
N GLU A 64 11.60 -14.93 9.35
CA GLU A 64 11.39 -16.00 8.37
C GLU A 64 10.27 -15.70 7.37
N LYS A 65 9.20 -15.03 7.85
CA LYS A 65 8.12 -14.60 6.97
C LYS A 65 8.56 -13.44 6.08
N TRP A 66 9.41 -12.56 6.63
CA TRP A 66 10.00 -11.44 5.89
C TRP A 66 10.79 -11.90 4.67
N GLU A 67 11.65 -12.90 4.84
CA GLU A 67 12.44 -13.46 3.75
C GLU A 67 11.55 -13.89 2.57
N LYS A 68 10.45 -14.60 2.87
CA LYS A 68 9.51 -15.06 1.84
C LYS A 68 8.69 -13.93 1.22
N LEU A 69 8.37 -12.89 2.00
CA LEU A 69 7.57 -11.75 1.50
C LEU A 69 8.32 -10.89 0.49
N GLN A 70 9.63 -10.91 0.48
CA GLN A 70 10.43 -10.19 -0.50
C GLN A 70 10.10 -10.58 -1.95
N ASP A 71 9.64 -11.81 -2.20
CA ASP A 71 9.18 -12.27 -3.51
C ASP A 71 8.01 -11.43 -4.07
N ILE A 72 7.18 -10.83 -3.21
CA ILE A 72 6.11 -9.94 -3.64
C ILE A 72 6.69 -8.67 -4.25
N ALA A 73 7.74 -8.10 -3.63
CA ALA A 73 8.40 -6.91 -4.17
C ALA A 73 9.10 -7.20 -5.49
N VAL A 74 9.81 -8.32 -5.60
CA VAL A 74 10.46 -8.75 -6.85
C VAL A 74 9.44 -8.90 -7.98
N TRP A 75 8.27 -9.48 -7.69
CA TRP A 75 7.21 -9.60 -8.68
C TRP A 75 6.64 -8.24 -9.11
N ASN A 76 6.38 -7.34 -8.16
CA ASN A 76 5.87 -6.00 -8.46
C ASN A 76 6.89 -5.20 -9.27
N GLU A 77 8.16 -5.27 -8.92
CA GLU A 77 9.24 -4.63 -9.65
C GLU A 77 9.32 -5.13 -11.11
N SER A 78 9.21 -6.44 -11.29
CA SER A 78 9.16 -7.03 -12.63
C SER A 78 7.96 -6.54 -13.45
N ALA A 79 6.79 -6.39 -12.83
CA ALA A 79 5.61 -5.83 -13.49
C ALA A 79 5.82 -4.35 -13.84
N PHE A 80 6.38 -3.57 -12.94
CA PHE A 80 6.70 -2.16 -13.17
C PHE A 80 7.67 -1.98 -14.35
N LYS A 81 8.77 -2.71 -14.32
CA LYS A 81 9.77 -2.68 -15.40
C LYS A 81 9.17 -3.01 -16.77
N LYS A 82 8.26 -3.98 -16.82
CA LYS A 82 7.57 -4.35 -18.07
C LYS A 82 6.56 -3.29 -18.53
N ALA A 83 5.88 -2.64 -17.61
CA ALA A 83 4.85 -1.67 -17.93
C ALA A 83 5.44 -0.32 -18.40
N ASN A 84 6.52 0.14 -17.75
CA ASN A 84 7.16 1.41 -18.12
C ASN A 84 8.65 1.40 -17.78
N ILE A 85 9.47 0.96 -18.70
CA ILE A 85 10.92 0.84 -18.52
C ILE A 85 11.62 2.19 -18.28
N GLU A 86 11.12 3.26 -18.85
CA GLU A 86 11.75 4.58 -18.70
C GLU A 86 11.56 5.14 -17.29
N VAL A 87 10.33 5.07 -16.77
CA VAL A 87 10.03 5.52 -15.41
C VAL A 87 10.71 4.60 -14.40
N TYR A 88 10.71 3.28 -14.65
CA TYR A 88 11.44 2.33 -13.83
C TYR A 88 12.93 2.69 -13.74
N ASN A 89 13.60 2.94 -14.87
CA ASN A 89 15.02 3.26 -14.89
C ASN A 89 15.34 4.56 -14.16
N LYS A 90 14.47 5.57 -14.23
CA LYS A 90 14.64 6.81 -13.46
C LYS A 90 14.56 6.55 -11.95
N GLN A 91 13.57 5.78 -11.52
CA GLN A 91 13.42 5.44 -10.11
C GLN A 91 14.56 4.54 -9.62
N LYS A 92 15.00 3.60 -10.45
CA LYS A 92 16.15 2.75 -10.14
C LYS A 92 17.42 3.57 -9.97
N ALA A 93 17.71 4.50 -10.88
CA ALA A 93 18.86 5.37 -10.78
C ALA A 93 18.83 6.23 -9.50
N PHE A 94 17.64 6.72 -9.09
CA PHE A 94 17.48 7.38 -7.80
C PHE A 94 17.84 6.45 -6.64
N CYS A 95 17.28 5.25 -6.62
CA CYS A 95 17.55 4.27 -5.55
C CYS A 95 19.03 3.90 -5.50
N ASP A 96 19.66 3.66 -6.65
CA ASP A 96 21.07 3.28 -6.72
C ASP A 96 22.00 4.35 -6.16
N ASN A 97 21.61 5.62 -6.24
CA ASN A 97 22.41 6.75 -5.75
C ASN A 97 22.09 7.19 -4.31
N HIS A 98 20.94 6.80 -3.76
CA HIS A 98 20.46 7.38 -2.49
C HIS A 98 20.03 6.36 -1.44
N ILE A 99 19.91 5.07 -1.79
CA ILE A 99 19.43 4.04 -0.87
C ILE A 99 20.41 2.88 -0.86
N GLU A 100 20.95 2.59 0.32
CA GLU A 100 21.83 1.46 0.50
C GLU A 100 21.13 0.12 0.18
N PRO A 101 21.81 -0.85 -0.43
CA PRO A 101 21.22 -2.13 -0.86
C PRO A 101 20.51 -2.90 0.26
N GLU A 102 21.02 -2.85 1.49
CA GLU A 102 20.44 -3.53 2.64
C GLU A 102 19.07 -3.00 3.06
N TYR A 103 18.71 -1.80 2.63
CA TYR A 103 17.39 -1.21 2.90
C TYR A 103 16.40 -1.41 1.76
N ARG A 104 16.74 -2.23 0.76
CA ARG A 104 15.88 -2.51 -0.39
C ARG A 104 15.25 -3.89 -0.27
N ILE A 105 13.96 -3.97 -0.49
CA ILE A 105 13.23 -5.23 -0.45
C ILE A 105 13.59 -6.07 -1.68
N GLY A 106 14.02 -7.32 -1.45
CA GLY A 106 14.42 -8.22 -2.53
C GLY A 106 15.62 -7.73 -3.35
N GLY A 107 16.42 -6.79 -2.83
CA GLY A 107 17.54 -6.18 -3.54
C GLY A 107 17.14 -5.25 -4.70
N GLY A 108 15.86 -4.91 -4.80
CA GLY A 108 15.29 -4.10 -5.89
C GLY A 108 15.29 -2.60 -5.63
N ILE A 109 14.19 -1.94 -6.06
CA ILE A 109 14.04 -0.48 -5.93
C ILE A 109 13.12 -0.06 -4.78
N PHE A 110 12.44 -0.98 -4.12
CA PHE A 110 11.46 -0.67 -3.09
C PHE A 110 12.04 -0.83 -1.69
N THR A 111 11.52 -0.06 -0.73
CA THR A 111 11.95 -0.08 0.67
C THR A 111 10.86 -0.49 1.65
N THR A 112 9.60 -0.25 1.30
CA THR A 112 8.46 -0.43 2.20
C THR A 112 7.30 -1.11 1.48
N LEU A 113 6.63 -2.02 2.20
CA LEU A 113 5.39 -2.66 1.81
C LEU A 113 4.31 -2.29 2.84
N SER A 114 3.26 -1.64 2.40
CA SER A 114 2.05 -1.38 3.20
C SER A 114 0.96 -2.36 2.76
N ALA A 115 0.67 -3.36 3.56
CA ALA A 115 -0.38 -4.32 3.25
C ALA A 115 -1.70 -3.89 3.88
N ASN A 116 -2.72 -3.66 3.06
CA ASN A 116 -4.07 -3.31 3.48
C ASN A 116 -5.04 -4.43 3.08
N ARG A 117 -5.94 -4.79 3.98
CA ARG A 117 -6.97 -5.80 3.72
C ARG A 117 -8.35 -5.26 4.09
N TYR A 118 -9.27 -5.41 3.16
CA TYR A 118 -10.68 -5.00 3.24
C TYR A 118 -11.54 -6.27 3.28
N HIS A 119 -12.44 -6.38 4.26
CA HIS A 119 -13.28 -7.55 4.44
C HIS A 119 -14.74 -7.25 4.11
N ILE A 120 -15.43 -8.23 3.50
CA ILE A 120 -16.88 -8.21 3.36
C ILE A 120 -17.52 -8.20 4.76
N GLY A 121 -18.62 -7.47 4.90
CA GLY A 121 -19.36 -7.36 6.18
C GLY A 121 -18.74 -6.39 7.20
N GLN A 122 -17.61 -5.78 6.89
CA GLN A 122 -17.01 -4.68 7.64
C GLN A 122 -17.14 -3.38 6.84
N SER A 123 -17.23 -2.24 7.52
CA SER A 123 -17.22 -0.94 6.83
C SER A 123 -15.83 -0.55 6.33
N SER A 124 -15.11 -1.52 5.76
CA SER A 124 -13.73 -1.35 5.33
C SER A 124 -13.65 -0.45 4.10
N LYS A 125 -13.08 0.73 4.30
CA LYS A 125 -12.79 1.70 3.23
C LYS A 125 -11.61 2.56 3.58
N MET A 126 -10.98 3.16 2.59
CA MET A 126 -9.97 4.19 2.79
C MET A 126 -10.38 5.46 2.03
N GLY A 127 -10.66 6.52 2.77
CA GLY A 127 -11.01 7.82 2.21
C GLY A 127 -9.86 8.42 1.39
N ALA A 128 -10.20 9.47 0.65
CA ALA A 128 -9.24 10.15 -0.22
C ALA A 128 -8.06 10.72 0.59
N HIS A 129 -6.84 10.38 0.21
CA HIS A 129 -5.59 10.79 0.84
C HIS A 129 -4.45 10.81 -0.19
N VAL A 130 -3.28 11.23 0.23
CA VAL A 130 -2.01 11.09 -0.47
C VAL A 130 -1.02 10.40 0.43
N ASP A 131 -0.11 9.63 -0.12
CA ASP A 131 0.96 8.97 0.64
C ASP A 131 2.19 9.86 0.73
N SER A 132 2.10 10.84 1.61
CA SER A 132 3.13 11.89 1.80
C SER A 132 4.52 11.38 2.22
N GLY A 133 4.63 10.10 2.55
CA GLY A 133 5.91 9.46 2.88
C GLY A 133 6.62 8.83 1.70
N ASP A 134 5.95 8.71 0.56
CA ASP A 134 6.48 8.06 -0.64
C ASP A 134 7.35 9.02 -1.46
N LEU A 135 8.24 8.45 -2.25
CA LEU A 135 9.11 9.24 -3.14
C LEU A 135 8.30 10.08 -4.13
N ASN A 136 8.40 11.40 -4.03
CA ASN A 136 7.61 12.34 -4.84
C ASN A 136 7.78 12.17 -6.36
N ALA A 137 8.92 11.71 -6.81
CA ALA A 137 9.21 11.47 -8.23
C ALA A 137 9.12 9.99 -8.62
N GLY A 138 8.61 9.16 -7.71
CA GLY A 138 8.52 7.72 -7.87
C GLY A 138 7.10 7.25 -8.18
N MET A 139 7.02 5.99 -8.56
CA MET A 139 5.77 5.25 -8.69
C MET A 139 5.67 4.18 -7.61
N THR A 140 4.47 3.96 -7.15
CA THR A 140 4.10 2.88 -6.24
C THR A 140 3.47 1.76 -7.02
N THR A 141 3.74 0.53 -6.62
CA THR A 141 3.08 -0.66 -7.16
C THR A 141 2.09 -1.21 -6.15
N MET A 142 0.89 -1.51 -6.59
CA MET A 142 -0.18 -2.04 -5.77
C MET A 142 -0.61 -3.40 -6.35
N SER A 143 -0.32 -4.48 -5.64
CA SER A 143 -0.85 -5.79 -6.01
C SER A 143 -2.28 -5.94 -5.54
N CYS A 144 -3.12 -6.63 -6.29
CA CYS A 144 -4.47 -6.97 -5.87
C CYS A 144 -4.62 -8.47 -5.70
N PHE A 145 -5.05 -8.89 -4.51
CA PHE A 145 -5.46 -10.27 -4.22
C PHE A 145 -6.88 -10.24 -3.67
N ARG A 146 -7.78 -10.98 -4.31
CA ARG A 146 -9.21 -10.99 -3.95
C ARG A 146 -9.73 -12.39 -3.72
N GLU A 147 -10.73 -12.50 -2.84
CA GLU A 147 -11.44 -13.72 -2.54
C GLU A 147 -12.89 -13.41 -2.16
N GLY A 148 -13.81 -14.25 -2.61
CA GLY A 148 -15.25 -14.07 -2.41
C GLY A 148 -15.91 -13.31 -3.55
N ASP A 149 -17.24 -13.25 -3.46
CA ASP A 149 -18.11 -12.53 -4.40
C ASP A 149 -18.54 -11.20 -3.75
N TYR A 150 -18.05 -10.11 -4.29
CA TYR A 150 -18.29 -8.78 -3.76
C TYR A 150 -18.19 -7.70 -4.84
N ASP A 151 -18.80 -6.57 -4.56
CA ASP A 151 -18.65 -5.31 -5.26
C ASP A 151 -17.85 -4.30 -4.41
N GLY A 152 -17.39 -3.21 -5.01
CA GLY A 152 -16.62 -2.20 -4.30
C GLY A 152 -15.15 -2.54 -4.08
N ALA A 153 -14.57 -1.95 -3.03
CA ALA A 153 -13.12 -1.93 -2.82
C ALA A 153 -12.33 -1.44 -4.05
N TYR A 154 -12.92 -0.56 -4.86
CA TYR A 154 -12.26 0.03 -6.02
C TYR A 154 -11.18 1.00 -5.59
N LEU A 155 -10.02 0.92 -6.21
CA LEU A 155 -9.03 1.98 -6.11
C LEU A 155 -9.51 3.17 -6.94
N VAL A 156 -9.69 4.31 -6.29
CA VAL A 156 -10.23 5.52 -6.93
C VAL A 156 -9.23 6.65 -6.94
N PHE A 157 -9.20 7.38 -8.05
CA PHE A 157 -8.46 8.63 -8.23
C PHE A 157 -9.46 9.75 -8.56
N PRO A 158 -10.03 10.41 -7.53
CA PRO A 158 -11.16 11.34 -7.71
C PRO A 158 -10.86 12.50 -8.66
N ARG A 159 -9.62 13.00 -8.65
CA ARG A 159 -9.18 14.09 -9.53
C ARG A 159 -9.33 13.75 -11.02
N TYR A 160 -9.20 12.48 -11.36
CA TYR A 160 -9.24 11.99 -12.74
C TYR A 160 -10.57 11.32 -13.09
N GLY A 161 -11.49 11.18 -12.12
CA GLY A 161 -12.75 10.45 -12.33
C GLY A 161 -12.55 8.96 -12.62
N ILE A 162 -11.46 8.37 -12.10
CA ILE A 162 -11.08 6.97 -12.34
C ILE A 162 -11.44 6.13 -11.12
N ALA A 163 -12.09 4.98 -11.37
CA ALA A 163 -12.27 3.89 -10.42
C ALA A 163 -11.78 2.58 -11.07
N ILE A 164 -10.93 1.85 -10.38
CA ILE A 164 -10.28 0.64 -10.89
C ILE A 164 -10.77 -0.56 -10.08
N ASP A 165 -11.49 -1.48 -10.73
CA ASP A 165 -11.77 -2.81 -10.20
C ASP A 165 -10.64 -3.75 -10.62
N ALA A 166 -9.57 -3.77 -9.84
CA ALA A 166 -8.40 -4.59 -10.15
C ALA A 166 -8.72 -6.08 -10.01
N PRO A 167 -8.46 -6.91 -11.04
CA PRO A 167 -8.62 -8.36 -10.96
C PRO A 167 -7.71 -8.99 -9.90
N ASP A 168 -8.05 -10.23 -9.50
CA ASP A 168 -7.14 -11.04 -8.68
C ASP A 168 -5.78 -11.24 -9.38
N ASN A 169 -4.70 -11.24 -8.62
CA ASN A 169 -3.32 -11.38 -9.12
C ASN A 169 -2.90 -10.29 -10.13
N SER A 170 -3.47 -9.10 -10.05
CA SER A 170 -3.06 -7.95 -10.87
C SER A 170 -2.09 -7.03 -10.13
N VAL A 171 -1.40 -6.19 -10.90
CA VAL A 171 -0.54 -5.10 -10.38
C VAL A 171 -0.97 -3.80 -11.02
N ILE A 172 -1.24 -2.81 -10.20
CA ILE A 172 -1.46 -1.42 -10.59
C ILE A 172 -0.17 -0.65 -10.31
N ILE A 173 0.22 0.23 -11.21
CA ILE A 173 1.35 1.14 -11.04
C ILE A 173 0.78 2.55 -11.09
N ALA A 174 0.98 3.31 -10.03
CA ALA A 174 0.41 4.64 -9.90
C ALA A 174 1.33 5.57 -9.09
N ASP A 175 1.13 6.86 -9.26
CA ASP A 175 1.72 7.88 -8.40
C ASP A 175 0.86 8.03 -7.13
N SER A 176 1.34 7.49 -6.02
CA SER A 176 0.67 7.54 -4.70
C SER A 176 0.63 8.96 -4.09
N ASN A 177 1.36 9.91 -4.66
CA ASN A 177 1.27 11.32 -4.31
C ASN A 177 0.03 12.00 -4.93
N GLN A 178 -0.67 11.33 -5.86
CA GLN A 178 -1.99 11.78 -6.30
C GLN A 178 -3.04 11.40 -5.27
N VAL A 179 -4.07 12.24 -5.14
CA VAL A 179 -5.21 11.92 -4.26
C VAL A 179 -5.89 10.64 -4.73
N HIS A 180 -5.89 9.66 -3.86
CA HIS A 180 -6.49 8.35 -4.13
C HIS A 180 -7.19 7.80 -2.86
N GLY A 181 -7.92 6.71 -3.03
CA GLY A 181 -8.63 6.04 -1.93
C GLY A 181 -9.18 4.70 -2.36
N VAL A 182 -9.82 3.99 -1.44
CA VAL A 182 -10.48 2.71 -1.71
C VAL A 182 -11.92 2.78 -1.24
N THR A 183 -12.86 2.47 -2.13
CA THR A 183 -14.28 2.46 -1.80
C THR A 183 -14.61 1.34 -0.82
N GLN A 184 -15.76 1.43 -0.19
CA GLN A 184 -16.25 0.37 0.69
C GLN A 184 -16.42 -0.93 -0.10
N ILE A 185 -16.10 -2.06 0.55
CA ILE A 185 -16.38 -3.39 0.03
C ILE A 185 -17.78 -3.81 0.44
N GLU A 186 -18.57 -4.31 -0.51
CA GLU A 186 -19.95 -4.73 -0.28
C GLU A 186 -20.18 -6.13 -0.86
N GLY A 187 -20.79 -7.02 -0.08
CA GLY A 187 -21.05 -8.39 -0.53
C GLY A 187 -21.72 -9.24 0.55
N LYS A 188 -21.99 -10.48 0.21
CA LYS A 188 -22.58 -11.48 1.14
C LYS A 188 -21.56 -12.57 1.42
N GLY A 189 -21.57 -13.07 2.66
CA GLY A 189 -20.69 -14.15 3.07
C GLY A 189 -19.32 -13.68 3.51
N GLN A 190 -18.31 -14.52 3.29
CA GLN A 190 -16.92 -14.22 3.63
C GLN A 190 -16.12 -13.89 2.38
N GLY A 191 -15.21 -12.96 2.50
CA GLY A 191 -14.30 -12.60 1.44
C GLY A 191 -13.49 -11.36 1.80
N TYR A 192 -12.48 -11.07 0.99
CA TYR A 192 -11.61 -9.93 1.20
C TYR A 192 -10.97 -9.45 -0.10
N ARG A 193 -10.50 -8.20 -0.07
CA ARG A 193 -9.51 -7.67 -0.99
C ARG A 193 -8.26 -7.27 -0.22
N SER A 194 -7.12 -7.79 -0.59
CA SER A 194 -5.82 -7.39 -0.05
C SER A 194 -5.06 -6.59 -1.09
N ILE A 195 -4.60 -5.41 -0.70
CA ILE A 195 -3.82 -4.49 -1.56
C ILE A 195 -2.50 -4.22 -0.86
N PRO A 196 -1.47 -5.05 -1.08
CA PRO A 196 -0.10 -4.69 -0.72
C PRO A 196 0.41 -3.61 -1.67
N GLU A 197 0.76 -2.50 -1.10
CA GLU A 197 1.32 -1.33 -1.74
C GLU A 197 2.82 -1.29 -1.47
N ILE A 198 3.65 -1.22 -2.51
CA ILE A 198 5.10 -1.31 -2.42
C ILE A 198 5.72 -0.06 -3.01
N THR A 199 6.51 0.61 -2.22
CA THR A 199 6.99 1.96 -2.50
C THR A 199 8.41 2.19 -2.02
N VAL A 200 8.96 3.35 -2.35
CA VAL A 200 10.20 3.92 -1.79
C VAL A 200 9.82 4.97 -0.74
N ARG A 201 10.33 4.80 0.48
CA ARG A 201 10.14 5.73 1.61
C ARG A 201 11.45 6.15 2.24
#